data_5e62e5b451a0b2d646f6da5129acc393
#
_entry.id   5e62e5b451a0b2d646f6da5129acc393
#
_cell.length_a   1.000
_cell.length_b   1.000
_cell.length_c   1.000
_cell.angle_alpha   90.00
_cell.angle_beta   90.00
_cell.angle_gamma   90.00
#
_symmetry.space_group_name_H-M   'P 1'
#
loop_
_entity.id
_entity.type
_entity.pdbx_description
1 polymer ?
#
loop_
_entity_poly.entity_id
_entity_poly.type
_entity_poly.pdbx_seq_one_letter_code
_entity_poly.pdbx_strand_id
1 'polypeptide(L)'
;RWQVVDNDPLNRRFTTASRMEITGPLRGTDHVKTKYSTGGTHCRGTNNNCGNGYTPWGTYLTCEENWPGIFVNKGTRPEDQRRIGVGTSSGQYKWETAAGDSTEVADEFTRFDVTVKGASATDDYRNEASTYGYIVEIDPYNSSTLATKRTALGRFRHEGCAPGLPVAGKPLVWYMGDDSNNEYLYKWVSTAVWDAADANTANPLATGDKYLDKGTLYAARFKDDGSGEWMELSLDNPVI
;
A
#
# COMPACT_ATOMS: atom_id res chain seq x y z
N ARG A 1 8.47 -22.16 24.92
CA ARG A 1 7.20 -22.12 24.19
C ARG A 1 6.71 -20.69 24.14
N TRP A 2 6.40 -20.16 22.96
CA TRP A 2 5.81 -18.84 22.80
C TRP A 2 4.41 -18.80 23.39
N GLN A 3 4.07 -17.70 24.06
CA GLN A 3 2.72 -17.46 24.59
C GLN A 3 2.29 -16.04 24.21
N VAL A 4 1.00 -15.87 23.96
CA VAL A 4 0.40 -14.54 23.80
C VAL A 4 0.37 -13.87 25.17
N VAL A 5 0.79 -12.63 25.21
CA VAL A 5 0.68 -11.76 26.40
C VAL A 5 -0.60 -10.96 26.25
N ASP A 6 -1.64 -11.36 26.97
CA ASP A 6 -2.91 -10.65 26.95
C ASP A 6 -2.75 -9.27 27.59
N ASN A 7 -3.44 -8.27 27.03
CA ASN A 7 -3.44 -6.89 27.52
C ASN A 7 -2.07 -6.19 27.51
N ASP A 8 -1.13 -6.65 26.68
CA ASP A 8 0.10 -5.90 26.46
C ASP A 8 -0.24 -4.55 25.79
N PRO A 9 0.34 -3.41 26.24
CA PRO A 9 0.06 -2.10 25.66
C PRO A 9 0.47 -1.95 24.18
N LEU A 10 1.29 -2.85 23.66
CA LEU A 10 1.66 -2.91 22.26
C LEU A 10 0.66 -3.69 21.41
N ASN A 11 -0.23 -4.47 22.04
CA ASN A 11 -1.27 -5.20 21.33
C ASN A 11 -2.22 -4.23 20.65
N ARG A 12 -2.32 -4.31 19.33
CA ARG A 12 -3.26 -3.52 18.54
C ARG A 12 -3.71 -4.29 17.32
N ARG A 13 -4.84 -3.90 16.79
CA ARG A 13 -5.45 -4.52 15.62
C ARG A 13 -5.67 -3.49 14.52
N PHE A 14 -5.22 -3.79 13.33
CA PHE A 14 -5.55 -3.04 12.13
C PHE A 14 -6.69 -3.74 11.39
N THR A 15 -7.67 -2.96 10.98
CA THR A 15 -8.85 -3.43 10.23
C THR A 15 -9.07 -2.56 9.01
N THR A 16 -10.08 -2.83 8.22
CA THR A 16 -10.49 -1.98 7.10
C THR A 16 -10.94 -0.58 7.54
N ALA A 17 -11.30 -0.39 8.81
CA ALA A 17 -11.71 0.91 9.37
C ALA A 17 -10.54 1.72 9.97
N SER A 18 -9.41 1.10 10.24
CA SER A 18 -8.29 1.75 10.93
C SER A 18 -7.75 2.92 10.13
N ARG A 19 -7.63 4.08 10.75
CA ARG A 19 -6.99 5.24 10.12
C ARG A 19 -5.52 4.93 9.82
N MET A 20 -5.07 5.30 8.63
CA MET A 20 -3.70 5.14 8.15
C MET A 20 -3.22 6.40 7.46
N GLU A 21 -1.93 6.70 7.56
CA GLU A 21 -1.29 7.76 6.77
C GLU A 21 -0.99 7.27 5.35
N ILE A 22 -1.02 8.23 4.41
CA ILE A 22 -0.52 8.04 3.05
C ILE A 22 0.78 8.83 2.93
N THR A 23 1.86 8.22 2.47
CA THR A 23 3.14 8.88 2.19
C THR A 23 3.60 8.62 0.76
N GLY A 24 4.72 9.22 0.38
CA GLY A 24 5.25 9.08 -0.97
C GLY A 24 4.50 9.92 -2.02
N PRO A 25 4.64 9.60 -3.31
CA PRO A 25 4.23 10.47 -4.41
C PRO A 25 2.72 10.72 -4.51
N LEU A 26 1.88 9.85 -3.97
CA LEU A 26 0.43 10.03 -4.03
C LEU A 26 -0.13 10.92 -2.92
N ARG A 27 0.63 11.16 -1.83
CA ARG A 27 0.15 11.99 -0.73
C ARG A 27 -0.34 13.35 -1.21
N GLY A 28 -1.59 13.67 -0.92
CA GLY A 28 -2.21 14.96 -1.23
C GLY A 28 -2.62 15.14 -2.69
N THR A 29 -2.42 14.16 -3.57
CA THR A 29 -2.88 14.22 -4.95
C THR A 29 -4.38 13.98 -5.08
N ASP A 30 -4.96 14.39 -6.21
CA ASP A 30 -6.38 14.19 -6.48
C ASP A 30 -6.76 12.70 -6.60
N HIS A 31 -5.81 11.82 -6.88
CA HIS A 31 -6.03 10.38 -7.02
C HIS A 31 -6.42 9.67 -5.71
N VAL A 32 -6.08 10.25 -4.56
CA VAL A 32 -6.35 9.66 -3.23
C VAL A 32 -7.26 10.53 -2.37
N LYS A 33 -7.83 11.59 -2.93
CA LYS A 33 -8.89 12.37 -2.26
C LYS A 33 -10.19 11.58 -2.26
N THR A 34 -10.84 11.52 -1.10
CA THR A 34 -12.13 10.87 -0.91
C THR A 34 -12.99 11.72 0.02
N LYS A 35 -14.26 11.38 0.14
CA LYS A 35 -15.15 11.97 1.13
C LYS A 35 -14.60 11.89 2.57
N TYR A 36 -13.88 10.82 2.88
CA TYR A 36 -13.23 10.63 4.19
C TYR A 36 -11.95 11.48 4.34
N SER A 37 -11.18 11.63 3.27
CA SER A 37 -9.89 12.35 3.27
C SER A 37 -9.86 13.37 2.14
N THR A 38 -10.45 14.54 2.37
CA THR A 38 -10.54 15.61 1.36
C THR A 38 -9.19 16.18 0.97
N GLY A 39 -8.20 16.08 1.88
CA GLY A 39 -6.81 16.46 1.61
C GLY A 39 -5.97 15.35 0.99
N GLY A 40 -6.45 14.10 0.89
CA GLY A 40 -5.70 12.98 0.33
C GLY A 40 -4.44 12.61 1.11
N THR A 41 -4.40 12.87 2.42
CA THR A 41 -3.21 12.63 3.27
C THR A 41 -3.31 11.38 4.12
N HIS A 42 -4.50 10.83 4.25
CA HIS A 42 -4.79 9.63 5.03
C HIS A 42 -5.90 8.82 4.36
N CYS A 43 -6.04 7.58 4.78
CA CYS A 43 -7.07 6.67 4.30
C CYS A 43 -7.57 5.78 5.43
N ARG A 44 -8.50 4.88 5.13
CA ARG A 44 -8.95 3.86 6.06
C ARG A 44 -8.48 2.48 5.60
N GLY A 45 -7.86 1.78 6.53
CA GLY A 45 -7.71 0.35 6.54
C GLY A 45 -6.72 -0.27 5.58
N THR A 46 -6.56 -1.54 5.85
CA THR A 46 -5.84 -2.51 5.03
C THR A 46 -6.62 -3.81 5.01
N ASN A 47 -6.51 -4.60 3.96
CA ASN A 47 -7.14 -5.91 3.88
C ASN A 47 -6.43 -6.85 2.90
N ASN A 48 -6.84 -8.12 2.97
CA ASN A 48 -6.29 -9.18 2.13
C ASN A 48 -4.75 -9.16 2.11
N ASN A 49 -4.16 -8.84 3.25
CA ASN A 49 -2.72 -8.85 3.40
C ASN A 49 -2.22 -10.28 3.31
N CYS A 50 -1.21 -10.52 2.46
CA CYS A 50 -0.61 -11.82 2.25
C CYS A 50 0.75 -11.92 2.97
N GLY A 51 1.83 -11.75 2.23
CA GLY A 51 3.16 -11.81 2.78
C GLY A 51 3.57 -10.57 3.56
N ASN A 52 4.81 -10.54 3.91
CA ASN A 52 5.37 -9.48 4.73
C ASN A 52 6.82 -9.18 4.34
N GLY A 53 7.34 -8.16 4.99
CA GLY A 53 8.74 -7.80 5.00
C GLY A 53 9.08 -7.08 6.29
N TYR A 54 10.29 -6.60 6.38
CA TYR A 54 10.77 -5.81 7.50
C TYR A 54 11.81 -4.79 7.03
N THR A 55 12.10 -3.85 7.90
CA THR A 55 13.09 -2.83 7.63
C THR A 55 14.30 -2.99 8.56
N PRO A 56 15.47 -2.49 8.15
CA PRO A 56 16.64 -2.49 9.02
C PRO A 56 16.50 -1.67 10.31
N TRP A 57 15.49 -0.80 10.37
CA TRP A 57 15.16 0.02 11.55
C TRP A 57 14.00 -0.55 12.39
N GLY A 58 13.63 -1.82 12.14
CA GLY A 58 12.75 -2.58 13.03
C GLY A 58 11.25 -2.45 12.79
N THR A 59 10.79 -1.82 11.71
CA THR A 59 9.37 -1.80 11.35
C THR A 59 8.96 -3.07 10.58
N TYR A 60 7.67 -3.39 10.68
CA TYR A 60 7.02 -4.47 9.94
C TYR A 60 6.36 -3.91 8.68
N LEU A 61 6.50 -4.64 7.58
CA LEU A 61 5.86 -4.33 6.30
C LEU A 61 4.82 -5.40 6.00
N THR A 62 3.55 -5.03 5.86
CA THR A 62 2.50 -5.94 5.40
C THR A 62 2.05 -5.57 3.98
N CYS A 63 1.66 -6.58 3.21
CA CYS A 63 1.52 -6.52 1.77
C CYS A 63 0.06 -6.67 1.36
N GLU A 64 -0.55 -5.64 0.78
CA GLU A 64 -1.93 -5.70 0.28
C GLU A 64 -1.96 -6.44 -1.06
N GLU A 65 -2.55 -7.63 -1.09
CA GLU A 65 -2.59 -8.49 -2.27
C GLU A 65 -3.94 -8.48 -2.96
N ASN A 66 -4.94 -9.19 -2.43
CA ASN A 66 -6.25 -9.40 -3.08
C ASN A 66 -7.25 -8.26 -2.83
N TRP A 67 -6.76 -7.07 -2.54
CA TRP A 67 -7.53 -5.88 -2.23
C TRP A 67 -8.50 -5.42 -3.34
N PRO A 68 -8.27 -5.62 -4.67
CA PRO A 68 -9.21 -5.13 -5.68
C PRO A 68 -10.58 -5.80 -5.60
N GLY A 69 -10.63 -7.05 -5.14
CA GLY A 69 -11.85 -7.85 -5.08
C GLY A 69 -12.93 -7.31 -4.13
N ILE A 70 -12.59 -6.42 -3.18
CA ILE A 70 -13.58 -5.86 -2.27
C ILE A 70 -14.38 -4.69 -2.90
N PHE A 71 -13.87 -4.11 -3.98
CA PHE A 71 -14.45 -2.93 -4.61
C PHE A 71 -15.38 -3.26 -5.77
N VAL A 72 -16.37 -2.39 -5.96
CA VAL A 72 -17.25 -2.42 -7.12
C VAL A 72 -17.42 -1.02 -7.70
N ASN A 73 -17.45 -0.91 -9.03
CA ASN A 73 -17.85 0.29 -9.76
C ASN A 73 -18.94 -0.08 -10.75
N LYS A 74 -20.19 0.30 -10.45
CA LYS A 74 -21.38 0.00 -11.24
C LYS A 74 -21.56 0.98 -12.42
N GLY A 75 -20.72 2.01 -12.50
CA GLY A 75 -20.68 2.98 -13.60
C GLY A 75 -19.53 2.73 -14.57
N THR A 76 -19.01 3.81 -15.14
CA THR A 76 -17.83 3.74 -16.02
C THR A 76 -16.57 3.63 -15.18
N ARG A 77 -15.86 2.51 -15.32
CA ARG A 77 -14.57 2.32 -14.65
C ARG A 77 -13.46 3.06 -15.41
N PRO A 78 -12.64 3.88 -14.72
CA PRO A 78 -11.41 4.41 -15.30
C PRO A 78 -10.40 3.30 -15.58
N GLU A 79 -9.36 3.59 -16.36
CA GLU A 79 -8.39 2.60 -16.83
C GLU A 79 -7.71 1.85 -15.70
N ASP A 80 -7.27 2.56 -14.67
CA ASP A 80 -6.63 1.97 -13.51
C ASP A 80 -7.52 0.95 -12.80
N GLN A 81 -8.83 1.24 -12.65
CA GLN A 81 -9.78 0.30 -12.05
C GLN A 81 -10.04 -0.93 -12.95
N ARG A 82 -10.01 -0.76 -14.28
CA ARG A 82 -10.09 -1.89 -15.22
C ARG A 82 -8.83 -2.76 -15.13
N ARG A 83 -7.67 -2.12 -15.13
CA ARG A 83 -6.35 -2.76 -15.08
C ARG A 83 -6.20 -3.68 -13.86
N ILE A 84 -6.64 -3.24 -12.68
CA ILE A 84 -6.54 -3.99 -11.43
C ILE A 84 -7.72 -4.93 -11.16
N GLY A 85 -8.77 -4.89 -11.98
CA GLY A 85 -9.88 -5.83 -11.87
C GLY A 85 -10.97 -5.47 -10.86
N VAL A 86 -11.24 -4.18 -10.60
CA VAL A 86 -12.41 -3.74 -9.83
C VAL A 86 -13.69 -4.29 -10.45
N GLY A 87 -14.57 -4.90 -9.64
CA GLY A 87 -15.83 -5.52 -10.08
C GLY A 87 -16.83 -4.53 -10.67
N THR A 88 -17.81 -5.03 -11.46
CA THR A 88 -18.86 -4.20 -12.07
C THR A 88 -20.24 -4.39 -11.45
N SER A 89 -20.47 -5.50 -10.75
CA SER A 89 -21.78 -5.85 -10.17
C SER A 89 -21.76 -5.94 -8.66
N SER A 90 -20.76 -6.61 -8.10
CA SER A 90 -20.56 -6.72 -6.65
C SER A 90 -19.10 -6.99 -6.33
N GLY A 91 -18.67 -6.59 -5.13
CA GLY A 91 -17.39 -7.01 -4.57
C GLY A 91 -17.43 -8.48 -4.12
N GLN A 92 -16.25 -9.08 -3.93
CA GLN A 92 -16.08 -10.49 -3.54
C GLN A 92 -16.85 -10.86 -2.27
N TYR A 93 -16.89 -9.96 -1.28
CA TYR A 93 -17.56 -10.19 0.01
C TYR A 93 -18.91 -9.48 0.11
N LYS A 94 -19.32 -8.75 -0.93
CA LYS A 94 -20.53 -7.92 -0.94
C LYS A 94 -20.60 -6.89 0.19
N TRP A 95 -19.45 -6.41 0.65
CA TRP A 95 -19.40 -5.40 1.72
C TRP A 95 -20.12 -4.11 1.34
N GLU A 96 -20.07 -3.74 0.06
CA GLU A 96 -20.77 -2.56 -0.46
C GLU A 96 -22.30 -2.62 -0.30
N THR A 97 -22.83 -3.81 0.01
CA THR A 97 -24.28 -4.02 0.24
C THR A 97 -24.64 -4.16 1.71
N ALA A 98 -23.65 -4.16 2.61
CA ALA A 98 -23.91 -4.28 4.03
C ALA A 98 -24.72 -3.08 4.53
N ALA A 99 -25.80 -3.36 5.28
CA ALA A 99 -26.64 -2.33 5.86
C ALA A 99 -25.96 -1.71 7.08
N GLY A 100 -26.05 -0.40 7.16
CA GLY A 100 -25.56 0.37 8.29
C GLY A 100 -24.06 0.58 8.28
N ASP A 101 -23.68 1.78 8.59
CA ASP A 101 -22.31 2.15 8.89
C ASP A 101 -22.04 1.96 10.37
N SER A 102 -20.79 1.78 10.74
CA SER A 102 -20.38 1.86 12.12
C SER A 102 -20.69 3.27 12.65
N THR A 103 -21.19 3.37 13.87
CA THR A 103 -21.38 4.65 14.55
C THR A 103 -20.06 5.37 14.80
N GLU A 104 -18.94 4.64 14.83
CA GLU A 104 -17.59 5.15 15.02
C GLU A 104 -16.94 5.57 13.70
N VAL A 105 -17.31 4.91 12.59
CA VAL A 105 -16.73 5.16 11.27
C VAL A 105 -17.87 5.27 10.25
N ALA A 106 -18.32 6.49 10.01
CA ALA A 106 -19.35 6.76 9.01
C ALA A 106 -18.95 6.26 7.62
N ASP A 107 -19.91 5.78 6.86
CA ASP A 107 -19.75 5.25 5.51
C ASP A 107 -18.78 4.05 5.43
N GLU A 108 -18.65 3.27 6.49
CA GLU A 108 -17.70 2.14 6.56
C GLU A 108 -17.85 1.17 5.38
N PHE A 109 -19.08 0.79 5.05
CA PHE A 109 -19.36 -0.18 3.99
C PHE A 109 -19.66 0.46 2.64
N THR A 110 -20.29 1.63 2.61
CA THR A 110 -20.64 2.32 1.37
C THR A 110 -19.43 2.73 0.54
N ARG A 111 -18.27 2.90 1.17
CA ARG A 111 -17.01 3.24 0.50
C ARG A 111 -16.46 2.16 -0.43
N PHE A 112 -16.91 0.92 -0.30
CA PHE A 112 -16.51 -0.16 -1.20
C PHE A 112 -17.24 -0.11 -2.56
N ASP A 113 -18.30 0.70 -2.69
CA ASP A 113 -18.88 1.09 -3.97
C ASP A 113 -18.22 2.39 -4.46
N VAL A 114 -17.24 2.23 -5.35
CA VAL A 114 -16.45 3.34 -5.92
C VAL A 114 -17.07 3.95 -7.17
N THR A 115 -18.37 3.72 -7.37
CA THR A 115 -19.14 4.39 -8.42
C THR A 115 -19.20 5.89 -8.15
N VAL A 116 -19.05 6.70 -9.20
CA VAL A 116 -19.18 8.16 -9.12
C VAL A 116 -20.60 8.52 -8.72
N LYS A 117 -20.79 9.24 -7.61
CA LYS A 117 -22.08 9.64 -7.06
C LYS A 117 -22.20 11.14 -6.81
N GLY A 118 -21.10 11.84 -6.60
CA GLY A 118 -21.02 13.26 -6.32
C GLY A 118 -20.42 14.07 -7.46
N ALA A 119 -20.33 15.39 -7.27
CA ALA A 119 -19.74 16.30 -8.25
C ALA A 119 -18.20 16.16 -8.27
N SER A 120 -17.58 15.92 -7.12
CA SER A 120 -16.14 15.80 -6.95
C SER A 120 -15.74 14.53 -6.21
N ALA A 121 -14.44 14.21 -6.20
CA ALA A 121 -13.90 13.08 -5.46
C ALA A 121 -14.05 13.22 -3.93
N THR A 122 -14.26 14.42 -3.44
CA THR A 122 -14.50 14.69 -2.00
C THR A 122 -15.96 14.54 -1.59
N ASP A 123 -16.86 14.28 -2.55
CA ASP A 123 -18.29 14.06 -2.28
C ASP A 123 -18.63 12.56 -2.20
N ASP A 124 -17.75 11.70 -2.69
CA ASP A 124 -17.96 10.25 -2.75
C ASP A 124 -16.67 9.45 -2.53
N TYR A 125 -16.71 8.17 -2.86
CA TYR A 125 -15.58 7.24 -2.68
C TYR A 125 -15.01 6.72 -4.01
N ARG A 126 -15.17 7.48 -5.13
CA ARG A 126 -14.65 7.07 -6.44
C ARG A 126 -13.16 6.72 -6.44
N ASN A 127 -12.38 7.33 -5.56
CA ASN A 127 -10.94 7.11 -5.40
C ASN A 127 -10.57 6.18 -4.23
N GLU A 128 -11.55 5.60 -3.52
CA GLU A 128 -11.22 4.74 -2.38
C GLU A 128 -10.34 3.56 -2.78
N ALA A 129 -10.60 2.94 -3.93
CA ALA A 129 -9.75 1.86 -4.44
C ALA A 129 -8.29 2.30 -4.69
N SER A 130 -8.06 3.59 -4.95
CA SER A 130 -6.71 4.14 -5.15
C SER A 130 -5.91 4.28 -3.87
N THR A 131 -6.53 4.11 -2.71
CA THR A 131 -5.87 4.11 -1.40
C THR A 131 -5.38 2.70 -0.99
N TYR A 132 -5.57 1.68 -1.83
CA TYR A 132 -5.17 0.29 -1.59
C TYR A 132 -4.18 -0.21 -2.64
N GLY A 133 -3.51 -1.31 -2.31
CA GLY A 133 -2.54 -1.96 -3.18
C GLY A 133 -1.10 -1.55 -2.88
N TYR A 134 -0.82 -1.23 -1.63
CA TYR A 134 0.49 -0.75 -1.18
C TYR A 134 1.12 -1.66 -0.14
N ILE A 135 2.41 -1.43 0.07
CA ILE A 135 3.09 -1.88 1.28
C ILE A 135 2.69 -0.95 2.43
N VAL A 136 2.26 -1.55 3.54
CA VAL A 136 1.86 -0.83 4.75
C VAL A 136 2.93 -1.03 5.82
N GLU A 137 3.58 0.04 6.23
CA GLU A 137 4.59 0.03 7.29
C GLU A 137 3.94 0.26 8.66
N ILE A 138 4.35 -0.57 9.61
CA ILE A 138 3.85 -0.56 10.99
C ILE A 138 5.05 -0.53 11.93
N ASP A 139 5.03 0.40 12.88
CA ASP A 139 5.96 0.37 14.02
C ASP A 139 5.37 -0.57 15.10
N PRO A 140 5.94 -1.76 15.32
CA PRO A 140 5.39 -2.72 16.27
C PRO A 140 5.69 -2.35 17.72
N TYR A 141 6.58 -1.41 17.96
CA TYR A 141 7.03 -1.00 19.30
C TYR A 141 6.38 0.27 19.82
N ASN A 142 5.55 0.93 19.01
CA ASN A 142 4.82 2.12 19.42
C ASN A 142 3.36 2.06 18.97
N SER A 143 2.48 1.67 19.90
CA SER A 143 1.05 1.53 19.63
C SER A 143 0.32 2.85 19.38
N SER A 144 0.93 4.00 19.62
CA SER A 144 0.32 5.32 19.36
C SER A 144 0.51 5.80 17.91
N THR A 145 1.40 5.16 17.13
CA THR A 145 1.63 5.54 15.74
C THR A 145 0.54 4.99 14.81
N LEU A 146 0.26 5.70 13.73
CA LEU A 146 -0.58 5.18 12.64
C LEU A 146 0.26 4.30 11.71
N ALA A 147 -0.36 3.28 11.14
CA ALA A 147 0.24 2.56 10.04
C ALA A 147 0.31 3.46 8.79
N THR A 148 1.32 3.27 7.96
CA THR A 148 1.65 4.16 6.86
C THR A 148 1.68 3.40 5.54
N LYS A 149 0.91 3.84 4.55
CA LYS A 149 0.94 3.30 3.18
C LYS A 149 2.06 3.95 2.40
N ARG A 150 3.04 3.14 1.97
CA ARG A 150 4.24 3.56 1.25
C ARG A 150 4.01 3.54 -0.27
N THR A 151 3.41 4.60 -0.81
CA THR A 151 2.93 4.62 -2.20
C THR A 151 4.04 4.61 -3.25
N ALA A 152 5.25 4.97 -2.90
CA ALA A 152 6.39 4.95 -3.81
C ALA A 152 6.83 3.52 -4.20
N LEU A 153 6.50 2.50 -3.39
CA LEU A 153 6.82 1.10 -3.68
C LEU A 153 5.95 0.48 -4.78
N GLY A 154 5.07 1.26 -5.38
CA GLY A 154 4.16 0.82 -6.43
C GLY A 154 2.78 0.41 -5.91
N ARG A 155 1.82 0.30 -6.83
CA ARG A 155 0.45 -0.10 -6.58
C ARG A 155 0.10 -1.33 -7.42
N PHE A 156 0.06 -2.49 -6.79
CA PHE A 156 -0.25 -3.77 -7.40
C PHE A 156 -0.70 -4.78 -6.31
N ARG A 157 -0.86 -6.06 -6.66
CA ARG A 157 -1.19 -7.11 -5.69
C ARG A 157 0.06 -7.62 -5.00
N HIS A 158 0.48 -6.89 -3.98
CA HIS A 158 1.71 -7.21 -3.24
C HIS A 158 1.58 -8.54 -2.47
N GLU A 159 2.16 -9.61 -2.97
CA GLU A 159 2.22 -10.87 -2.26
C GLU A 159 3.30 -10.87 -1.15
N GLY A 160 4.42 -10.20 -1.39
CA GLY A 160 5.51 -10.10 -0.43
C GLY A 160 6.37 -8.87 -0.63
N CYS A 161 7.24 -8.57 0.35
CA CYS A 161 8.18 -7.46 0.32
C CYS A 161 9.51 -7.86 0.98
N ALA A 162 10.37 -8.56 0.24
CA ALA A 162 11.63 -9.11 0.74
C ALA A 162 12.74 -8.07 0.73
N PRO A 163 13.36 -7.73 1.88
CA PRO A 163 14.48 -6.80 1.90
C PRO A 163 15.76 -7.45 1.36
N GLY A 164 16.56 -6.66 0.64
CA GLY A 164 17.96 -6.98 0.41
C GLY A 164 18.81 -6.78 1.67
N LEU A 165 20.03 -7.30 1.67
CA LEU A 165 20.94 -7.08 2.79
C LEU A 165 21.32 -5.60 2.89
N PRO A 166 21.16 -4.96 4.07
CA PRO A 166 21.56 -3.58 4.26
C PRO A 166 23.08 -3.47 4.33
N VAL A 167 23.65 -2.66 3.46
CA VAL A 167 25.10 -2.38 3.44
C VAL A 167 25.29 -0.88 3.61
N ALA A 168 26.02 -0.47 4.63
CA ALA A 168 26.30 0.95 4.90
C ALA A 168 26.89 1.65 3.67
N GLY A 169 26.37 2.82 3.35
CA GLY A 169 26.78 3.61 2.18
C GLY A 169 26.25 3.09 0.82
N LYS A 170 25.36 2.09 0.82
CA LYS A 170 24.66 1.62 -0.39
C LYS A 170 23.16 1.87 -0.27
N PRO A 171 22.42 2.08 -1.38
CA PRO A 171 20.97 2.13 -1.35
C PRO A 171 20.37 0.86 -0.75
N LEU A 172 19.24 1.01 -0.07
CA LEU A 172 18.43 -0.13 0.36
C LEU A 172 17.57 -0.63 -0.79
N VAL A 173 17.30 -1.93 -0.78
CA VAL A 173 16.57 -2.61 -1.85
C VAL A 173 15.48 -3.48 -1.24
N TRP A 174 14.28 -3.51 -1.86
CA TRP A 174 13.22 -4.49 -1.60
C TRP A 174 12.79 -5.14 -2.92
N TYR A 175 12.48 -6.43 -2.85
CA TYR A 175 11.93 -7.20 -3.95
C TYR A 175 10.49 -7.57 -3.64
N MET A 176 9.59 -7.41 -4.62
CA MET A 176 8.16 -7.56 -4.46
C MET A 176 7.58 -8.28 -5.67
N GLY A 177 6.61 -9.17 -5.45
CA GLY A 177 5.87 -9.85 -6.52
C GLY A 177 4.46 -9.30 -6.63
N ASP A 178 3.94 -9.21 -7.86
CA ASP A 178 2.51 -9.02 -8.12
C ASP A 178 1.88 -10.39 -8.38
N ASP A 179 1.01 -10.86 -7.49
CA ASP A 179 0.31 -12.14 -7.64
C ASP A 179 -0.90 -12.03 -8.57
N SER A 180 -0.61 -11.64 -9.79
CA SER A 180 -1.56 -11.64 -10.89
C SER A 180 -0.96 -12.35 -12.11
N ASN A 181 -1.80 -12.99 -12.91
CA ASN A 181 -1.35 -13.68 -14.12
C ASN A 181 -0.66 -12.71 -15.07
N ASN A 182 0.55 -13.09 -15.52
CA ASN A 182 1.37 -12.32 -16.46
C ASN A 182 1.84 -10.95 -15.93
N GLU A 183 1.93 -10.81 -14.62
CA GLU A 183 2.49 -9.63 -13.97
C GLU A 183 3.97 -9.81 -13.63
N TYR A 184 4.56 -8.81 -12.97
CA TYR A 184 6.00 -8.67 -12.87
C TYR A 184 6.52 -8.94 -11.46
N LEU A 185 7.81 -9.25 -11.41
CA LEU A 185 8.63 -9.10 -10.21
C LEU A 185 9.18 -7.68 -10.19
N TYR A 186 9.01 -6.99 -9.07
CA TYR A 186 9.42 -5.59 -8.88
C TYR A 186 10.62 -5.48 -7.94
N LYS A 187 11.39 -4.41 -8.13
CA LYS A 187 12.49 -4.04 -7.26
C LYS A 187 12.41 -2.55 -6.94
N TRP A 188 12.38 -2.23 -5.67
CA TRP A 188 12.55 -0.87 -5.17
C TRP A 188 14.00 -0.61 -4.80
N VAL A 189 14.53 0.57 -5.15
CA VAL A 189 15.88 1.02 -4.77
C VAL A 189 15.76 2.42 -4.19
N SER A 190 16.14 2.60 -2.92
CA SER A 190 16.08 3.91 -2.26
C SER A 190 17.06 4.91 -2.86
N THR A 191 16.70 6.18 -2.94
CA THR A 191 17.63 7.26 -3.29
C THR A 191 18.67 7.46 -2.20
N ALA A 192 18.23 7.42 -0.94
CA ALA A 192 19.13 7.55 0.20
C ALA A 192 19.98 6.28 0.36
N VAL A 193 21.26 6.46 0.66
CA VAL A 193 22.14 5.37 1.04
C VAL A 193 21.93 5.03 2.52
N TRP A 194 22.07 3.74 2.85
CA TRP A 194 21.90 3.25 4.19
C TRP A 194 22.94 3.81 5.17
N ASP A 195 22.46 4.45 6.22
CA ASP A 195 23.23 4.81 7.39
C ASP A 195 22.95 3.79 8.50
N ALA A 196 23.97 3.08 8.96
CA ALA A 196 23.82 2.07 10.00
C ALA A 196 23.31 2.65 11.35
N ALA A 197 23.47 3.95 11.58
CA ALA A 197 22.94 4.63 12.76
C ALA A 197 21.40 4.64 12.76
N ASP A 198 20.76 4.63 11.59
CA ASP A 198 19.30 4.61 11.45
C ASP A 198 18.66 3.29 11.94
N ALA A 199 19.46 2.24 12.15
CA ALA A 199 18.96 0.98 12.74
C ALA A 199 18.42 1.16 14.16
N ASN A 200 18.89 2.19 14.88
CA ASN A 200 18.50 2.49 16.25
C ASN A 200 17.74 3.83 16.35
N THR A 201 17.02 4.18 15.32
CA THR A 201 16.28 5.45 15.28
C THR A 201 15.20 5.52 16.37
N ALA A 202 15.01 6.72 16.92
CA ALA A 202 13.89 7.00 17.84
C ALA A 202 12.55 7.22 17.11
N ASN A 203 12.56 7.39 15.77
CA ASN A 203 11.36 7.60 14.95
C ASN A 203 11.39 6.71 13.72
N PRO A 204 11.00 5.42 13.85
CA PRO A 204 11.07 4.46 12.78
C PRO A 204 10.30 4.85 11.52
N LEU A 205 9.09 5.42 11.65
CA LEU A 205 8.28 5.81 10.48
C LEU A 205 8.88 6.98 9.71
N ALA A 206 9.48 7.97 10.39
CA ALA A 206 10.22 9.04 9.72
C ALA A 206 11.50 8.51 9.03
N THR A 207 12.12 7.48 9.56
CA THR A 207 13.20 6.76 8.88
C THR A 207 12.67 6.06 7.62
N GLY A 208 11.44 5.51 7.69
CA GLY A 208 10.72 5.00 6.53
C GLY A 208 10.53 6.05 5.42
N ASP A 209 10.20 7.30 5.76
CA ASP A 209 10.06 8.39 4.79
C ASP A 209 11.38 8.62 4.01
N LYS A 210 12.51 8.43 4.66
CA LYS A 210 13.83 8.58 4.03
C LYS A 210 14.11 7.51 2.98
N TYR A 211 13.73 6.25 3.24
CA TYR A 211 14.14 5.10 2.42
C TYR A 211 13.02 4.50 1.56
N LEU A 212 11.75 4.69 1.94
CA LEU A 212 10.62 4.06 1.27
C LEU A 212 9.77 5.04 0.43
N ASP A 213 9.94 6.36 0.61
CA ASP A 213 9.16 7.36 -0.13
C ASP A 213 9.93 7.99 -1.29
N LYS A 214 11.25 7.81 -1.33
CA LYS A 214 12.12 8.38 -2.38
C LYS A 214 13.07 7.31 -2.92
N GLY A 215 12.91 6.98 -4.18
CA GLY A 215 13.69 5.96 -4.85
C GLY A 215 13.16 5.65 -6.24
N THR A 216 13.59 4.55 -6.79
CA THR A 216 13.21 4.10 -8.12
C THR A 216 12.63 2.69 -8.06
N LEU A 217 11.48 2.51 -8.70
CA LEU A 217 10.84 1.23 -8.89
C LEU A 217 11.25 0.64 -10.25
N TYR A 218 11.57 -0.65 -10.26
CA TYR A 218 11.94 -1.39 -11.46
C TYR A 218 11.05 -2.61 -11.62
N ALA A 219 10.76 -2.99 -12.87
CA ALA A 219 10.19 -4.29 -13.23
C ALA A 219 11.28 -5.21 -13.82
N ALA A 220 11.22 -6.49 -13.49
CA ALA A 220 12.13 -7.48 -14.07
C ALA A 220 11.70 -7.85 -15.50
N ARG A 221 12.66 -7.90 -16.41
CA ARG A 221 12.49 -8.50 -17.73
C ARG A 221 13.43 -9.68 -17.86
N PHE A 222 12.86 -10.87 -18.08
CA PHE A 222 13.59 -12.09 -18.32
C PHE A 222 13.74 -12.32 -19.82
N LYS A 223 14.88 -12.88 -20.24
CA LYS A 223 15.20 -13.16 -21.64
C LYS A 223 15.30 -14.66 -21.88
N ASP A 224 15.14 -15.09 -23.13
CA ASP A 224 15.15 -16.50 -23.53
C ASP A 224 16.50 -17.19 -23.25
N ASP A 225 17.58 -16.43 -23.19
CA ASP A 225 18.92 -16.93 -22.87
C ASP A 225 19.15 -17.16 -21.37
N GLY A 226 18.15 -16.93 -20.53
CA GLY A 226 18.21 -17.05 -19.07
C GLY A 226 18.79 -15.82 -18.36
N SER A 227 19.20 -14.80 -19.10
CA SER A 227 19.59 -13.51 -18.51
C SER A 227 18.36 -12.66 -18.17
N GLY A 228 18.57 -11.56 -17.47
CA GLY A 228 17.51 -10.61 -17.16
C GLY A 228 18.04 -9.20 -16.95
N GLU A 229 17.12 -8.24 -16.96
CA GLU A 229 17.43 -6.85 -16.68
C GLU A 229 16.32 -6.21 -15.85
N TRP A 230 16.65 -5.16 -15.11
CA TRP A 230 15.72 -4.33 -14.38
C TRP A 230 15.37 -3.11 -15.19
N MET A 231 14.11 -3.00 -15.59
CA MET A 231 13.58 -1.86 -16.34
C MET A 231 13.04 -0.83 -15.34
N GLU A 232 13.56 0.39 -15.41
CA GLU A 232 13.08 1.48 -14.58
C GLU A 232 11.64 1.86 -14.98
N LEU A 233 10.74 1.94 -14.00
CA LEU A 233 9.37 2.42 -14.17
C LEU A 233 9.37 3.94 -14.06
N SER A 234 9.64 4.60 -15.17
CA SER A 234 9.66 6.05 -15.32
C SER A 234 8.99 6.43 -16.62
N LEU A 235 8.25 7.55 -16.62
CA LEU A 235 7.65 8.11 -17.83
C LEU A 235 8.69 8.53 -18.90
N ASP A 236 9.94 8.70 -18.47
CA ASP A 236 11.06 9.00 -19.37
C ASP A 236 11.71 7.75 -19.98
N ASN A 237 11.31 6.56 -19.56
CA ASN A 237 11.83 5.31 -20.09
C ASN A 237 11.11 4.96 -21.40
N PRO A 238 11.82 4.94 -22.56
CA PRO A 238 11.20 4.72 -23.86
C PRO A 238 10.66 3.30 -24.08
N VAL A 239 10.92 2.39 -23.13
CA VAL A 239 10.45 0.99 -23.20
C VAL A 239 9.14 0.79 -22.44
N ILE A 240 8.69 1.78 -21.69
CA ILE A 240 7.43 1.86 -20.97
C ILE A 240 6.53 2.90 -21.62
#